data_d314f60fbe0f9817ae7ab3c310c22cbc
#
_entry.id   d314f60fbe0f9817ae7ab3c310c22cbc
#
_cell.length_a   1.000
_cell.length_b   1.000
_cell.length_c   1.000
_cell.angle_alpha   90.00
_cell.angle_beta   90.00
_cell.angle_gamma   90.00
#
_symmetry.space_group_name_H-M   'P 1'
#
loop_
_entity.id
_entity.type
_entity.pdbx_description
1 polymer ?
#
loop_
_entity_poly.entity_id
_entity_poly.type
_entity_poly.pdbx_seq_one_letter_code
_entity_poly.pdbx_strand_id
1 'polypeptide(L)'
;TLALKFPEVPFLLKIKPLYILLGTIGIAIPIVTYLAFREGNTFSHLATLSLIAGVIPVFSADFIFNSVLQDHQRKRIEVLLGMKEDPSGVGYNVNQSKIAIGSGGLFGKGYLNGTQTTFGFVPEQSTDFIFCTIGEEWGFVGSTVVILLYVFLIWRLIYNAERSREAFTRIYGYCVACCIFMHLFINIGMTIGLMPVIGIPLPFIS
;
A
#
# COMPACT_ATOMS: atom_id res chain seq x y z
N THR A 1 -21.49 33.61 -12.08
CA THR A 1 -21.15 32.32 -11.43
C THR A 1 -22.44 31.65 -10.99
N LEU A 2 -23.01 30.85 -11.87
CA LEU A 2 -24.16 29.99 -11.59
C LEU A 2 -23.65 28.74 -10.83
N ALA A 3 -23.82 28.76 -9.51
CA ALA A 3 -23.72 27.57 -8.72
C ALA A 3 -24.92 26.67 -9.01
N LEU A 4 -24.75 25.67 -9.85
CA LEU A 4 -25.71 24.60 -10.04
C LEU A 4 -25.85 23.83 -8.70
N LYS A 5 -26.90 24.17 -7.95
CA LYS A 5 -27.36 23.46 -6.77
C LYS A 5 -27.96 22.14 -7.29
N PHE A 6 -27.16 21.05 -7.21
CA PHE A 6 -27.68 19.71 -7.50
C PHE A 6 -28.80 19.39 -6.50
N PRO A 7 -29.96 18.89 -6.96
CA PRO A 7 -31.07 18.52 -6.09
C PRO A 7 -30.59 17.40 -5.15
N GLU A 8 -31.08 17.41 -3.91
CA GLU A 8 -30.80 16.43 -2.89
C GLU A 8 -30.97 15.02 -3.45
N VAL A 9 -29.86 14.29 -3.45
CA VAL A 9 -29.79 12.92 -3.98
C VAL A 9 -30.72 12.04 -3.15
N PRO A 10 -31.64 11.27 -3.76
CA PRO A 10 -32.62 10.48 -3.02
C PRO A 10 -31.94 9.52 -2.04
N PHE A 11 -32.59 9.27 -0.92
CA PHE A 11 -32.17 8.43 0.21
C PHE A 11 -31.42 7.14 -0.17
N LEU A 12 -31.75 6.52 -1.31
CA LEU A 12 -31.10 5.33 -1.85
C LEU A 12 -29.60 5.53 -2.20
N LEU A 13 -29.14 6.75 -2.45
CA LEU A 13 -27.73 7.04 -2.74
C LEU A 13 -26.91 7.39 -1.48
N LYS A 14 -27.56 7.54 -0.32
CA LYS A 14 -26.87 7.59 0.99
C LYS A 14 -26.46 6.21 1.50
N ILE A 15 -27.00 5.14 0.92
CA ILE A 15 -26.58 3.78 1.23
C ILE A 15 -25.21 3.57 0.57
N LYS A 16 -24.17 3.35 1.37
CA LYS A 16 -22.85 3.04 0.82
C LYS A 16 -23.02 1.94 -0.25
N PRO A 17 -22.40 2.08 -1.43
CA PRO A 17 -22.56 1.11 -2.52
C PRO A 17 -22.23 -0.33 -2.08
N LEU A 18 -21.42 -0.46 -1.03
CA LEU A 18 -21.12 -1.72 -0.35
C LEU A 18 -22.38 -2.43 0.17
N TYR A 19 -23.33 -1.70 0.81
CA TYR A 19 -24.54 -2.34 1.35
C TYR A 19 -25.50 -2.78 0.25
N ILE A 20 -25.53 -2.09 -0.89
CA ILE A 20 -26.32 -2.49 -2.06
C ILE A 20 -25.72 -3.79 -2.63
N LEU A 21 -24.39 -3.84 -2.78
CA LEU A 21 -23.68 -5.00 -3.26
C LEU A 21 -23.85 -6.20 -2.30
N LEU A 22 -23.76 -5.97 -0.99
CA LEU A 22 -23.99 -6.99 0.03
C LEU A 22 -25.45 -7.49 0.03
N GLY A 23 -26.41 -6.62 -0.15
CA GLY A 23 -27.83 -6.98 -0.25
C GLY A 23 -28.11 -7.85 -1.48
N THR A 24 -27.55 -7.49 -2.64
CA THR A 24 -27.72 -8.29 -3.87
C THR A 24 -27.03 -9.66 -3.78
N ILE A 25 -25.84 -9.73 -3.19
CA ILE A 25 -25.13 -10.98 -2.95
C ILE A 25 -25.87 -11.85 -1.92
N GLY A 26 -26.38 -11.23 -0.84
CA GLY A 26 -27.16 -11.91 0.21
C GLY A 26 -28.47 -12.54 -0.31
N ILE A 27 -29.05 -11.98 -1.36
CA ILE A 27 -30.24 -12.54 -2.02
C ILE A 27 -29.83 -13.59 -3.08
N ALA A 28 -28.75 -13.34 -3.81
CA ALA A 28 -28.28 -14.25 -4.86
C ALA A 28 -27.80 -15.60 -4.33
N ILE A 29 -27.13 -15.62 -3.17
CA ILE A 29 -26.61 -16.86 -2.58
C ILE A 29 -27.71 -17.89 -2.29
N PRO A 30 -28.80 -17.60 -1.55
CA PRO A 30 -29.86 -18.57 -1.28
C PRO A 30 -30.59 -19.00 -2.54
N ILE A 31 -30.74 -18.12 -3.54
CA ILE A 31 -31.39 -18.47 -4.81
C ILE A 31 -30.50 -19.46 -5.59
N VAL A 32 -29.21 -19.16 -5.72
CA VAL A 32 -28.26 -20.04 -6.45
C VAL A 32 -28.07 -21.36 -5.70
N THR A 33 -28.02 -21.38 -4.35
CA THR A 33 -27.98 -22.62 -3.57
C THR A 33 -29.22 -23.44 -3.78
N TYR A 34 -30.42 -22.85 -3.74
CA TYR A 34 -31.68 -23.55 -3.98
C TYR A 34 -31.72 -24.19 -5.37
N LEU A 35 -31.33 -23.45 -6.41
CA LEU A 35 -31.27 -23.95 -7.78
C LEU A 35 -30.23 -25.07 -7.94
N ALA A 36 -29.10 -24.95 -7.27
CA ALA A 36 -28.03 -25.95 -7.26
C ALA A 36 -28.48 -27.29 -6.64
N PHE A 37 -29.20 -27.23 -5.51
CA PHE A 37 -29.74 -28.43 -4.89
C PHE A 37 -30.83 -29.08 -5.73
N ARG A 38 -31.58 -28.29 -6.51
CA ARG A 38 -32.65 -28.81 -7.36
C ARG A 38 -32.14 -29.57 -8.58
N GLU A 39 -31.01 -29.14 -9.16
CA GLU A 39 -30.46 -29.69 -10.41
C GLU A 39 -29.44 -30.83 -10.21
N GLY A 40 -28.93 -31.02 -8.98
CA GLY A 40 -28.00 -32.10 -8.65
C GLY A 40 -26.69 -32.11 -9.40
N ASN A 41 -26.29 -30.94 -9.98
CA ASN A 41 -25.14 -30.82 -10.84
C ASN A 41 -23.91 -30.33 -10.07
N THR A 42 -22.75 -30.97 -10.22
CA THR A 42 -21.47 -30.60 -9.60
C THR A 42 -21.03 -29.16 -9.91
N PHE A 43 -21.40 -28.66 -11.09
CA PHE A 43 -21.09 -27.28 -11.47
C PHE A 43 -21.80 -26.24 -10.61
N SER A 44 -23.04 -26.50 -10.19
CA SER A 44 -23.81 -25.61 -9.34
C SER A 44 -23.26 -25.54 -7.89
N HIS A 45 -22.72 -26.66 -7.38
CA HIS A 45 -22.05 -26.67 -6.08
C HIS A 45 -20.74 -25.87 -6.09
N LEU A 46 -19.97 -25.93 -7.21
CA LEU A 46 -18.79 -25.08 -7.39
C LEU A 46 -19.15 -23.60 -7.46
N ALA A 47 -20.22 -23.24 -8.16
CA ALA A 47 -20.70 -21.86 -8.25
C ALA A 47 -21.14 -21.31 -6.88
N THR A 48 -21.84 -22.10 -6.07
CA THR A 48 -22.22 -21.69 -4.71
C THR A 48 -21.02 -21.55 -3.79
N LEU A 49 -20.04 -22.45 -3.88
CA LEU A 49 -18.81 -22.38 -3.11
C LEU A 49 -18.00 -21.11 -3.47
N SER A 50 -17.92 -20.77 -4.75
CA SER A 50 -17.22 -19.55 -5.22
C SER A 50 -17.91 -18.27 -4.74
N LEU A 51 -19.24 -18.22 -4.70
CA LEU A 51 -19.99 -17.08 -4.16
C LEU A 51 -19.75 -16.91 -2.66
N ILE A 52 -19.81 -18.01 -1.90
CA ILE A 52 -19.54 -17.98 -0.45
C ILE A 52 -18.11 -17.53 -0.18
N ALA A 53 -17.14 -18.07 -0.94
CA ALA A 53 -15.72 -17.67 -0.85
C ALA A 53 -15.50 -16.20 -1.21
N GLY A 54 -16.33 -15.61 -2.04
CA GLY A 54 -16.28 -14.17 -2.37
C GLY A 54 -16.87 -13.26 -1.29
N VAL A 55 -17.89 -13.73 -0.58
CA VAL A 55 -18.58 -12.94 0.46
C VAL A 55 -17.76 -12.84 1.74
N ILE A 56 -17.12 -13.94 2.16
CA ILE A 56 -16.34 -13.99 3.40
C ILE A 56 -15.25 -12.90 3.45
N PRO A 57 -14.42 -12.68 2.41
CA PRO A 57 -13.41 -11.62 2.42
C PRO A 57 -14.01 -10.21 2.54
N VAL A 58 -15.16 -9.96 1.92
CA VAL A 58 -15.82 -8.63 1.97
C VAL A 58 -16.29 -8.32 3.38
N PHE A 59 -16.97 -9.28 4.04
CA PHE A 59 -17.41 -9.10 5.42
C PHE A 59 -16.23 -9.03 6.40
N SER A 60 -15.22 -9.86 6.20
CA SER A 60 -14.01 -9.82 7.04
C SER A 60 -13.25 -8.51 6.88
N ALA A 61 -13.16 -7.96 5.65
CA ALA A 61 -12.51 -6.67 5.41
C ALA A 61 -13.29 -5.53 6.09
N ASP A 62 -14.61 -5.47 5.96
CA ASP A 62 -15.43 -4.44 6.62
C ASP A 62 -15.34 -4.55 8.15
N PHE A 63 -15.40 -5.75 8.70
CA PHE A 63 -15.25 -6.00 10.13
C PHE A 63 -13.87 -5.59 10.63
N ILE A 64 -12.79 -5.96 9.94
CA ILE A 64 -11.44 -5.59 10.30
C ILE A 64 -11.28 -4.07 10.24
N PHE A 65 -11.76 -3.44 9.18
CA PHE A 65 -11.64 -2.00 8.98
C PHE A 65 -12.39 -1.18 10.04
N ASN A 66 -13.59 -1.61 10.44
CA ASN A 66 -14.45 -0.85 11.35
C ASN A 66 -14.29 -1.23 12.83
N SER A 67 -13.88 -2.47 13.14
CA SER A 67 -13.88 -3.00 14.51
C SER A 67 -12.49 -3.31 15.06
N VAL A 68 -11.53 -3.66 14.21
CA VAL A 68 -10.20 -4.11 14.64
C VAL A 68 -9.15 -3.01 14.50
N LEU A 69 -9.22 -2.20 13.44
CA LEU A 69 -8.24 -1.14 13.23
C LEU A 69 -8.45 0.02 14.20
N GLN A 70 -7.34 0.49 14.77
CA GLN A 70 -7.32 1.70 15.57
C GLN A 70 -7.54 2.95 14.69
N ASP A 71 -8.08 4.03 15.26
CA ASP A 71 -8.44 5.24 14.51
C ASP A 71 -7.28 5.83 13.69
N HIS A 72 -6.06 5.76 14.20
CA HIS A 72 -4.88 6.25 13.49
C HIS A 72 -4.47 5.35 12.30
N GLN A 73 -4.68 4.05 12.40
CA GLN A 73 -4.41 3.10 11.30
C GLN A 73 -5.46 3.25 10.20
N ARG A 74 -6.72 3.40 10.60
CA ARG A 74 -7.83 3.65 9.69
C ARG A 74 -7.63 4.94 8.90
N LYS A 75 -7.24 6.05 9.56
CA LYS A 75 -6.94 7.32 8.90
C LYS A 75 -5.85 7.17 7.83
N ARG A 76 -4.79 6.41 8.10
CA ARG A 76 -3.71 6.18 7.12
C ARG A 76 -4.20 5.44 5.88
N ILE A 77 -5.10 4.48 6.04
CA ILE A 77 -5.70 3.74 4.92
C ILE A 77 -6.70 4.63 4.17
N GLU A 78 -7.53 5.41 4.86
CA GLU A 78 -8.48 6.36 4.25
C GLU A 78 -7.75 7.41 3.38
N VAL A 79 -6.61 7.92 3.85
CA VAL A 79 -5.76 8.86 3.11
C VAL A 79 -5.10 8.18 1.91
N LEU A 80 -4.60 6.95 2.06
CA LEU A 80 -4.00 6.19 0.97
C LEU A 80 -4.99 5.94 -0.17
N LEU A 81 -6.25 5.61 0.18
CA LEU A 81 -7.33 5.36 -0.79
C LEU A 81 -7.94 6.64 -1.36
N GLY A 82 -7.46 7.82 -0.95
CA GLY A 82 -8.00 9.11 -1.39
C GLY A 82 -9.42 9.41 -0.89
N MET A 83 -9.89 8.68 0.13
CA MET A 83 -11.22 8.88 0.70
C MET A 83 -11.28 10.11 1.61
N LYS A 84 -10.14 10.57 2.11
CA LYS A 84 -10.02 11.70 3.00
C LYS A 84 -8.79 12.51 2.66
N GLU A 85 -8.96 13.80 2.45
CA GLU A 85 -7.84 14.73 2.35
C GLU A 85 -7.34 15.07 3.75
N ASP A 86 -6.05 14.87 3.98
CA ASP A 86 -5.37 15.29 5.20
C ASP A 86 -4.29 16.31 4.81
N PRO A 87 -4.65 17.60 4.72
CA PRO A 87 -3.75 18.65 4.21
C PRO A 87 -2.60 19.00 5.16
N SER A 88 -2.63 18.53 6.40
CA SER A 88 -1.62 18.87 7.43
C SER A 88 -1.02 17.65 8.14
N GLY A 89 -1.37 16.42 7.73
CA GLY A 89 -0.89 15.19 8.37
C GLY A 89 -0.16 14.26 7.42
N VAL A 90 -0.43 12.97 7.57
CA VAL A 90 0.24 11.90 6.80
C VAL A 90 0.08 12.06 5.30
N GLY A 91 -1.09 12.54 4.84
CA GLY A 91 -1.35 12.79 3.42
C GLY A 91 -0.49 13.89 2.83
N TYR A 92 -0.22 14.95 3.61
CA TYR A 92 0.69 16.01 3.22
C TYR A 92 2.11 15.47 2.99
N ASN A 93 2.64 14.67 3.91
CA ASN A 93 4.00 14.12 3.81
C ASN A 93 4.17 13.26 2.54
N VAL A 94 3.19 12.40 2.23
CA VAL A 94 3.21 11.58 1.01
C VAL A 94 3.12 12.45 -0.25
N ASN A 95 2.28 13.46 -0.25
CA ASN A 95 2.17 14.35 -1.41
C ASN A 95 3.45 15.15 -1.63
N GLN A 96 4.07 15.69 -0.57
CA GLN A 96 5.35 16.39 -0.65
C GLN A 96 6.48 15.45 -1.11
N SER A 97 6.50 14.21 -0.62
CA SER A 97 7.44 13.18 -1.08
C SER A 97 7.31 12.90 -2.59
N LYS A 98 6.08 12.75 -3.09
CA LYS A 98 5.82 12.57 -4.54
C LYS A 98 6.27 13.78 -5.38
N ILE A 99 6.02 14.99 -4.88
CA ILE A 99 6.45 16.23 -5.54
C ILE A 99 7.99 16.30 -5.57
N ALA A 100 8.66 15.96 -4.45
CA ALA A 100 10.11 15.93 -4.36
C ALA A 100 10.72 14.95 -5.38
N ILE A 101 10.26 13.68 -5.38
CA ILE A 101 10.73 12.65 -6.32
C ILE A 101 10.48 13.10 -7.78
N GLY A 102 9.26 13.60 -8.08
CA GLY A 102 8.90 14.05 -9.42
C GLY A 102 9.73 15.25 -9.90
N SER A 103 10.14 16.13 -8.98
CA SER A 103 10.94 17.31 -9.30
C SER A 103 12.40 16.98 -9.64
N GLY A 104 12.90 15.79 -9.22
CA GLY A 104 14.28 15.36 -9.53
C GLY A 104 14.49 14.94 -10.98
N GLY A 105 13.45 14.56 -11.71
CA GLY A 105 13.58 14.14 -13.12
C GLY A 105 14.52 12.95 -13.33
N LEU A 106 15.24 12.91 -14.45
CA LEU A 106 16.14 11.79 -14.77
C LEU A 106 17.47 11.85 -14.00
N PHE A 107 18.09 13.02 -13.91
CA PHE A 107 19.45 13.20 -13.36
C PHE A 107 19.49 13.86 -11.98
N GLY A 108 18.35 14.28 -11.46
CA GLY A 108 18.28 15.01 -10.20
C GLY A 108 18.63 16.49 -10.30
N LYS A 109 18.44 17.21 -9.19
CA LYS A 109 18.80 18.63 -9.07
C LYS A 109 20.25 18.85 -8.63
N GLY A 110 20.94 17.79 -8.26
CA GLY A 110 22.28 17.82 -7.69
C GLY A 110 22.31 17.74 -6.17
N TYR A 111 23.43 17.32 -5.62
CA TYR A 111 23.64 17.16 -4.19
C TYR A 111 23.40 18.48 -3.44
N LEU A 112 22.59 18.43 -2.39
CA LEU A 112 22.15 19.57 -1.55
C LEU A 112 21.37 20.68 -2.29
N ASN A 113 20.97 20.46 -3.54
CA ASN A 113 20.18 21.41 -4.33
C ASN A 113 18.69 21.06 -4.39
N GLY A 114 18.24 20.09 -3.59
CA GLY A 114 16.84 19.71 -3.48
C GLY A 114 16.02 20.83 -2.84
N THR A 115 15.04 21.37 -3.54
CA THR A 115 14.21 22.47 -3.00
C THR A 115 13.23 22.00 -1.97
N GLN A 116 12.61 20.83 -2.16
CA GLN A 116 11.62 20.28 -1.23
C GLN A 116 12.28 19.74 0.03
N THR A 117 13.43 19.11 -0.12
CA THR A 117 14.19 18.53 0.98
C THR A 117 14.98 19.58 1.76
N THR A 118 15.68 20.49 1.09
CA THR A 118 16.51 21.53 1.76
C THR A 118 15.67 22.52 2.56
N PHE A 119 14.48 22.90 2.08
CA PHE A 119 13.58 23.79 2.82
C PHE A 119 12.70 23.08 3.85
N GLY A 120 12.86 21.77 4.05
CA GLY A 120 12.14 21.03 5.07
C GLY A 120 10.62 20.89 4.83
N PHE A 121 10.18 20.96 3.58
CA PHE A 121 8.77 20.73 3.22
C PHE A 121 8.32 19.28 3.44
N VAL A 122 9.27 18.33 3.43
CA VAL A 122 9.02 16.93 3.78
C VAL A 122 9.44 16.69 5.22
N PRO A 123 8.50 16.53 6.17
CA PRO A 123 8.83 16.14 7.54
C PRO A 123 9.50 14.76 7.57
N GLU A 124 10.41 14.54 8.55
CA GLU A 124 11.13 13.26 8.73
C GLU A 124 11.84 12.73 7.46
N GLN A 125 12.33 13.67 6.62
CA GLN A 125 13.02 13.34 5.36
C GLN A 125 14.34 12.58 5.57
N SER A 126 15.00 12.78 6.72
CA SER A 126 16.28 12.14 7.05
C SER A 126 16.13 10.71 7.56
N THR A 127 14.94 10.30 7.93
CA THR A 127 14.64 8.98 8.47
C THR A 127 13.69 8.20 7.56
N ASP A 128 12.41 8.43 7.69
CA ASP A 128 11.37 7.64 7.04
C ASP A 128 11.24 7.91 5.53
N PHE A 129 11.49 9.16 5.12
CA PHE A 129 11.36 9.61 3.74
C PHE A 129 12.70 9.84 3.05
N ILE A 130 13.79 9.18 3.49
CA ILE A 130 15.12 9.38 2.90
C ILE A 130 15.16 9.09 1.40
N PHE A 131 14.34 8.16 0.91
CA PHE A 131 14.27 7.83 -0.51
C PHE A 131 13.76 9.02 -1.35
N CYS A 132 12.94 9.92 -0.80
CA CYS A 132 12.50 11.11 -1.54
C CYS A 132 13.67 12.10 -1.75
N THR A 133 14.58 12.20 -0.78
CA THR A 133 15.80 13.01 -0.90
C THR A 133 16.70 12.48 -2.01
N ILE A 134 16.90 11.15 -2.06
CA ILE A 134 17.65 10.50 -3.14
C ILE A 134 16.97 10.78 -4.49
N GLY A 135 15.63 10.68 -4.55
CA GLY A 135 14.85 10.92 -5.76
C GLY A 135 14.94 12.38 -6.24
N GLU A 136 14.97 13.37 -5.35
CA GLU A 136 15.08 14.78 -5.69
C GLU A 136 16.51 15.16 -6.12
N GLU A 137 17.53 14.73 -5.35
CA GLU A 137 18.92 15.14 -5.58
C GLU A 137 19.59 14.39 -6.73
N TRP A 138 19.36 13.07 -6.83
CA TRP A 138 20.04 12.19 -7.80
C TRP A 138 19.12 11.71 -8.91
N GLY A 139 17.82 12.02 -8.82
CA GLY A 139 16.84 11.70 -9.81
C GLY A 139 16.56 10.21 -9.98
N PHE A 140 15.99 9.87 -11.13
CA PHE A 140 15.64 8.48 -11.46
C PHE A 140 16.89 7.58 -11.53
N VAL A 141 17.99 8.07 -12.09
CA VAL A 141 19.24 7.29 -12.22
C VAL A 141 19.79 6.93 -10.84
N GLY A 142 19.90 7.91 -9.93
CA GLY A 142 20.40 7.67 -8.58
C GLY A 142 19.49 6.72 -7.78
N SER A 143 18.18 6.93 -7.86
CA SER A 143 17.20 6.03 -7.23
C SER A 143 17.32 4.59 -7.76
N THR A 144 17.51 4.43 -9.07
CA THR A 144 17.69 3.10 -9.69
C THR A 144 18.99 2.44 -9.21
N VAL A 145 20.08 3.18 -9.13
CA VAL A 145 21.36 2.66 -8.62
C VAL A 145 21.21 2.17 -7.17
N VAL A 146 20.56 2.95 -6.31
CA VAL A 146 20.31 2.55 -4.92
C VAL A 146 19.49 1.26 -4.84
N ILE A 147 18.40 1.16 -5.61
CA ILE A 147 17.58 -0.05 -5.66
C ILE A 147 18.41 -1.26 -6.14
N LEU A 148 19.19 -1.10 -7.18
CA LEU A 148 20.06 -2.18 -7.70
C LEU A 148 21.11 -2.63 -6.67
N LEU A 149 21.68 -1.72 -5.88
CA LEU A 149 22.58 -2.06 -4.80
C LEU A 149 21.89 -2.90 -3.72
N TYR A 150 20.65 -2.56 -3.34
CA TYR A 150 19.87 -3.38 -2.40
C TYR A 150 19.51 -4.75 -2.97
N VAL A 151 19.10 -4.81 -4.23
CA VAL A 151 18.83 -6.09 -4.91
C VAL A 151 20.09 -6.97 -4.94
N PHE A 152 21.23 -6.38 -5.26
CA PHE A 152 22.52 -7.07 -5.24
C PHE A 152 22.90 -7.56 -3.84
N LEU A 153 22.68 -6.72 -2.81
CA LEU A 153 22.93 -7.09 -1.41
C LEU A 153 22.06 -8.29 -0.99
N ILE A 154 20.75 -8.23 -1.28
CA ILE A 154 19.81 -9.30 -0.96
C ILE A 154 20.20 -10.59 -1.69
N TRP A 155 20.48 -10.49 -3.00
CA TRP A 155 20.94 -11.63 -3.78
C TRP A 155 22.21 -12.24 -3.21
N ARG A 156 23.18 -11.41 -2.79
CA ARG A 156 24.43 -11.89 -2.18
C ARG A 156 24.21 -12.57 -0.83
N LEU A 157 23.27 -12.05 -0.02
CA LEU A 157 22.89 -12.68 1.25
C LEU A 157 22.27 -14.06 1.03
N ILE A 158 21.33 -14.17 0.09
CA ILE A 158 20.68 -15.43 -0.28
C ILE A 158 21.73 -16.43 -0.80
N TYR A 159 22.61 -16.00 -1.70
CA TYR A 159 23.67 -16.84 -2.24
C TYR A 159 24.61 -17.37 -1.14
N ASN A 160 25.00 -16.53 -0.18
CA ASN A 160 25.82 -16.95 0.94
C ASN A 160 25.08 -17.91 1.88
N ALA A 161 23.77 -17.67 2.10
CA ALA A 161 22.93 -18.55 2.91
C ALA A 161 22.81 -19.95 2.30
N GLU A 162 22.62 -20.06 0.99
CA GLU A 162 22.54 -21.35 0.29
C GLU A 162 23.84 -22.14 0.35
N ARG A 163 24.97 -21.45 0.31
CA ARG A 163 26.30 -22.07 0.36
C ARG A 163 26.66 -22.59 1.76
N SER A 164 25.96 -22.16 2.80
CA SER A 164 26.21 -22.58 4.17
C SER A 164 25.77 -24.03 4.39
N ARG A 165 26.67 -24.83 5.02
CA ARG A 165 26.41 -26.23 5.37
C ARG A 165 25.53 -26.37 6.60
N GLU A 166 25.58 -25.39 7.51
CA GLU A 166 24.82 -25.39 8.75
C GLU A 166 23.41 -24.88 8.53
N ALA A 167 22.40 -25.64 8.99
CA ALA A 167 20.99 -25.29 8.87
C ALA A 167 20.66 -23.96 9.55
N PHE A 168 21.24 -23.69 10.72
CA PHE A 168 21.04 -22.43 11.45
C PHE A 168 21.51 -21.21 10.64
N THR A 169 22.74 -21.24 10.14
CA THR A 169 23.34 -20.15 9.37
C THR A 169 22.55 -19.88 8.09
N ARG A 170 22.07 -20.93 7.44
CA ARG A 170 21.24 -20.82 6.24
C ARG A 170 19.90 -20.13 6.54
N ILE A 171 19.17 -20.58 7.55
CA ILE A 171 17.88 -20.00 7.95
C ILE A 171 18.07 -18.55 8.39
N TYR A 172 19.08 -18.26 9.18
CA TYR A 172 19.42 -16.91 9.62
C TYR A 172 19.67 -15.97 8.44
N GLY A 173 20.44 -16.40 7.45
CA GLY A 173 20.73 -15.63 6.24
C GLY A 173 19.47 -15.28 5.44
N TYR A 174 18.54 -16.21 5.30
CA TYR A 174 17.23 -15.93 4.66
C TYR A 174 16.39 -14.95 5.47
N CYS A 175 16.35 -15.09 6.80
CA CYS A 175 15.62 -14.17 7.66
C CYS A 175 16.15 -12.74 7.54
N VAL A 176 17.46 -12.54 7.55
CA VAL A 176 18.09 -11.23 7.36
C VAL A 176 17.79 -10.66 5.98
N ALA A 177 17.91 -11.46 4.92
CA ALA A 177 17.58 -11.03 3.57
C ALA A 177 16.10 -10.61 3.45
N CYS A 178 15.19 -11.36 4.06
CA CYS A 178 13.76 -11.05 4.11
C CYS A 178 13.49 -9.74 4.87
N CYS A 179 14.13 -9.52 6.02
CA CYS A 179 13.99 -8.28 6.78
C CYS A 179 14.44 -7.05 5.96
N ILE A 180 15.60 -7.12 5.30
CA ILE A 180 16.12 -6.03 4.47
C ILE A 180 15.19 -5.78 3.28
N PHE A 181 14.70 -6.84 2.63
CA PHE A 181 13.74 -6.73 1.54
C PHE A 181 12.45 -6.03 1.98
N MET A 182 11.88 -6.41 3.13
CA MET A 182 10.66 -5.81 3.64
C MET A 182 10.85 -4.34 4.00
N HIS A 183 11.98 -3.96 4.61
CA HIS A 183 12.31 -2.55 4.87
C HIS A 183 12.38 -1.74 3.58
N LEU A 184 13.11 -2.23 2.57
CA LEU A 184 13.22 -1.58 1.26
C LEU A 184 11.84 -1.42 0.61
N PHE A 185 11.06 -2.49 0.56
CA PHE A 185 9.77 -2.54 -0.09
C PHE A 185 8.76 -1.57 0.56
N ILE A 186 8.68 -1.57 1.90
CA ILE A 186 7.77 -0.70 2.63
C ILE A 186 8.23 0.76 2.53
N ASN A 187 9.53 1.05 2.69
CA ASN A 187 10.03 2.42 2.61
C ASN A 187 9.77 3.05 1.24
N ILE A 188 10.13 2.36 0.16
CA ILE A 188 9.83 2.85 -1.20
C ILE A 188 8.32 2.94 -1.42
N GLY A 189 7.56 1.91 -1.02
CA GLY A 189 6.10 1.88 -1.19
C GLY A 189 5.39 3.07 -0.51
N MET A 190 5.82 3.46 0.70
CA MET A 190 5.21 4.60 1.40
C MET A 190 5.65 5.94 0.81
N THR A 191 6.89 6.09 0.33
CA THR A 191 7.36 7.35 -0.29
C THR A 191 6.69 7.65 -1.62
N ILE A 192 6.38 6.62 -2.42
CA ILE A 192 5.62 6.77 -3.68
C ILE A 192 4.09 6.72 -3.47
N GLY A 193 3.64 6.45 -2.23
CA GLY A 193 2.22 6.42 -1.88
C GLY A 193 1.46 5.19 -2.35
N LEU A 194 2.12 4.05 -2.49
CA LEU A 194 1.50 2.74 -2.72
C LEU A 194 1.14 2.02 -1.42
N MET A 195 1.78 2.43 -0.31
CA MET A 195 1.55 1.87 1.01
C MET A 195 1.25 2.98 2.03
N PRO A 196 0.49 2.66 3.10
CA PRO A 196 0.28 3.60 4.18
C PRO A 196 1.61 3.92 4.88
N VAL A 197 1.78 5.16 5.33
CA VAL A 197 2.99 5.58 6.04
C VAL A 197 3.05 4.88 7.39
N ILE A 198 4.09 4.08 7.60
CA ILE A 198 4.30 3.30 8.84
C ILE A 198 5.46 3.86 9.64
N GLY A 199 6.40 4.58 8.97
CA GLY A 199 7.60 5.10 9.62
C GLY A 199 8.68 4.02 9.76
N ILE A 200 9.00 3.34 8.65
CA ILE A 200 10.07 2.34 8.61
C ILE A 200 11.27 2.92 7.86
N PRO A 201 12.41 3.13 8.55
CA PRO A 201 13.61 3.69 7.93
C PRO A 201 14.25 2.72 6.93
N LEU A 202 14.98 3.28 5.97
CA LEU A 202 15.73 2.51 4.99
C LEU A 202 17.07 2.05 5.60
N PRO A 203 17.34 0.74 5.78
CA PRO A 203 18.57 0.26 6.38
C PRO A 203 19.81 0.80 5.66
N PHE A 204 20.86 1.14 6.41
CA PHE A 204 22.17 1.62 5.96
C PHE A 204 22.21 3.04 5.38
N ILE A 205 21.11 3.66 5.02
CA ILE A 205 21.09 5.01 4.40
C ILE A 205 20.43 6.02 5.35
N SER A 206 19.47 5.55 6.15
CA SER A 206 18.76 6.37 7.13
C SER A 206 19.43 6.33 8.50
#